data_84cc129ce855f7ab67339b6240f4c273
#
_entry.id   84cc129ce855f7ab67339b6240f4c273
#
_cell.length_a   1.000
_cell.length_b   1.000
_cell.length_c   1.000
_cell.angle_alpha   90.00
_cell.angle_beta   90.00
_cell.angle_gamma   90.00
#
_symmetry.space_group_name_H-M   'P 1'
#
loop_
_entity.id
_entity.type
_entity.pdbx_description
1 polymer ?
#
loop_
_entity_poly.entity_id
_entity_poly.type
_entity_poly.pdbx_seq_one_letter_code
_entity_poly.pdbx_strand_id
1 'polypeptide(L)'
;DAGENDLFLNVDINALTGTTWARFRFSQQTNLSYFGGSTSGEVVDIQVDVLNDGATARYFPSASGYATLAYEDNWPYKADYDMNDAVIMYRITEILKDGKVVKSTIDGRLAAVGASYRNGFAVRLPNLAPSSVDSGNSYMKHNGVFTDLDMEEGRSEAIFVAAEDLTSKIDTSCNFYRTSNSCKESEQFSFQIGISLSDSGISTDTWTDMPYDPFIFATPGYYHGENLPLHPGRSWEVHLPDQAPTEAF
;
A
#
# COMPACT_ATOMS: atom_id res chain seq x y z
N ASP A 1 -5.04 2.05 26.97
CA ASP A 1 -5.89 1.36 27.94
C ASP A 1 -5.07 0.96 29.17
N ALA A 2 -5.69 0.80 30.32
CA ALA A 2 -5.02 0.30 31.52
C ALA A 2 -4.84 -1.23 31.38
N GLY A 3 -3.63 -1.74 31.53
CA GLY A 3 -3.31 -3.16 31.42
C GLY A 3 -2.08 -3.42 30.57
N GLU A 4 -1.86 -4.68 30.25
CA GLU A 4 -0.80 -5.11 29.35
C GLU A 4 -1.16 -4.72 27.89
N ASN A 5 -0.20 -4.14 27.18
CA ASN A 5 -0.36 -3.74 25.78
C ASN A 5 0.82 -4.29 24.98
N ASP A 6 0.54 -5.13 24.02
CA ASP A 6 1.52 -5.63 23.07
C ASP A 6 1.74 -4.59 21.96
N LEU A 7 2.96 -4.12 21.81
CA LEU A 7 3.35 -3.15 20.79
C LEU A 7 4.33 -3.79 19.81
N PHE A 8 3.96 -3.82 18.54
CA PHE A 8 4.83 -4.27 17.47
C PHE A 8 5.54 -3.10 16.82
N LEU A 9 6.86 -3.12 16.88
CA LEU A 9 7.71 -2.10 16.25
C LEU A 9 8.41 -2.70 15.04
N ASN A 10 8.27 -2.04 13.90
CA ASN A 10 9.03 -2.42 12.72
C ASN A 10 10.46 -1.91 12.85
N VAL A 11 11.41 -2.82 12.95
CA VAL A 11 12.84 -2.51 12.85
C VAL A 11 13.24 -2.60 11.38
N ASP A 12 13.95 -1.57 10.87
CA ASP A 12 14.45 -1.58 9.49
C ASP A 12 15.39 -2.79 9.29
N ILE A 13 15.24 -3.48 8.15
CA ILE A 13 16.08 -4.66 7.83
C ILE A 13 17.57 -4.32 7.79
N ASN A 14 17.92 -3.07 7.53
CA ASN A 14 19.29 -2.56 7.51
C ASN A 14 19.70 -1.93 8.86
N ALA A 15 18.90 -2.08 9.91
CA ALA A 15 19.27 -1.58 11.22
C ALA A 15 20.57 -2.22 11.70
N LEU A 16 21.45 -1.41 12.27
CA LEU A 16 22.69 -1.91 12.85
C LEU A 16 22.38 -2.82 14.04
N THR A 17 22.98 -4.01 14.04
CA THR A 17 22.90 -4.91 15.18
C THR A 17 23.66 -4.36 16.39
N GLY A 18 23.19 -4.68 17.58
CA GLY A 18 23.81 -4.26 18.83
C GLY A 18 22.83 -3.63 19.81
N THR A 19 23.34 -3.24 20.93
CA THR A 19 22.55 -2.64 22.01
C THR A 19 22.17 -1.20 21.64
N THR A 20 20.90 -0.85 21.78
CA THR A 20 20.35 0.49 21.57
C THR A 20 19.26 0.79 22.59
N TRP A 21 18.54 1.89 22.41
CA TRP A 21 17.48 2.32 23.31
C TRP A 21 16.17 2.49 22.57
N ALA A 22 15.10 1.87 23.06
CA ALA A 22 13.73 2.14 22.65
C ALA A 22 13.14 3.20 23.59
N ARG A 23 12.55 4.26 23.03
CA ARG A 23 11.88 5.32 23.78
C ARG A 23 10.38 5.22 23.66
N PHE A 24 9.71 5.03 24.77
CA PHE A 24 8.25 5.06 24.88
C PHE A 24 7.82 6.41 25.44
N ARG A 25 6.88 7.06 24.76
CA ARG A 25 6.30 8.35 25.17
C ARG A 25 4.80 8.18 25.32
N PHE A 26 4.32 8.28 26.53
CA PHE A 26 2.90 8.23 26.85
C PHE A 26 2.40 9.64 27.16
N SER A 27 1.47 10.16 26.36
CA SER A 27 0.99 11.54 26.46
C SER A 27 -0.40 11.69 25.89
N GLN A 28 -1.14 12.70 26.33
CA GLN A 28 -2.38 13.13 25.70
C GLN A 28 -2.13 13.91 24.39
N GLN A 29 -0.90 14.33 24.13
CA GLN A 29 -0.51 15.00 22.89
C GLN A 29 -0.23 13.97 21.80
N THR A 30 -0.83 14.14 20.64
CA THR A 30 -0.60 13.29 19.44
C THR A 30 0.64 13.73 18.65
N ASN A 31 1.13 12.85 17.78
CA ASN A 31 2.25 13.13 16.85
C ASN A 31 3.56 13.58 17.54
N LEU A 32 3.87 12.99 18.67
CA LEU A 32 5.14 13.24 19.35
C LEU A 32 6.31 12.65 18.57
N SER A 33 7.36 13.47 18.36
CA SER A 33 8.66 12.97 17.89
C SER A 33 9.37 12.18 19.00
N TYR A 34 10.41 11.42 18.64
CA TYR A 34 11.27 10.72 19.60
C TYR A 34 12.08 11.69 20.49
N PHE A 35 12.13 12.97 20.15
CA PHE A 35 12.79 14.03 20.93
C PHE A 35 11.83 15.20 21.19
N GLY A 36 12.29 16.16 22.00
CA GLY A 36 11.51 17.35 22.37
C GLY A 36 10.62 17.15 23.58
N GLY A 37 10.04 18.24 24.08
CA GLY A 37 9.14 18.26 25.24
C GLY A 37 7.72 17.79 24.90
N SER A 38 6.96 17.46 25.94
CA SER A 38 5.50 17.28 25.91
C SER A 38 4.90 18.06 27.07
N THR A 39 3.67 18.51 26.92
CA THR A 39 2.93 19.23 27.99
C THR A 39 2.38 18.29 29.06
N SER A 40 2.36 16.97 28.79
CA SER A 40 1.85 15.96 29.72
C SER A 40 2.46 14.60 29.40
N GLY A 41 2.39 13.67 30.35
CA GLY A 41 2.72 12.27 30.15
C GLY A 41 4.08 11.85 30.73
N GLU A 42 4.54 10.68 30.31
CA GLU A 42 5.74 10.03 30.79
C GLU A 42 6.63 9.62 29.60
N VAL A 43 7.94 9.57 29.85
CA VAL A 43 8.93 9.06 28.91
C VAL A 43 9.69 7.93 29.59
N VAL A 44 9.74 6.76 28.96
CA VAL A 44 10.50 5.61 29.44
C VAL A 44 11.47 5.19 28.34
N ASP A 45 12.75 5.10 28.69
CA ASP A 45 13.80 4.57 27.83
C ASP A 45 14.16 3.16 28.31
N ILE A 46 14.07 2.19 27.40
CA ILE A 46 14.39 0.79 27.68
C ILE A 46 15.57 0.39 26.79
N GLN A 47 16.57 -0.23 27.39
CA GLN A 47 17.67 -0.82 26.64
C GLN A 47 17.18 -2.08 25.92
N VAL A 48 17.47 -2.19 24.63
CA VAL A 48 17.08 -3.30 23.77
C VAL A 48 18.28 -3.73 22.91
N ASP A 49 18.31 -5.00 22.55
CA ASP A 49 19.29 -5.54 21.60
C ASP A 49 18.66 -5.76 20.24
N VAL A 50 19.23 -5.15 19.21
CA VAL A 50 18.91 -5.45 17.81
C VAL A 50 19.77 -6.63 17.38
N LEU A 51 19.13 -7.75 17.11
CA LEU A 51 19.81 -9.00 16.74
C LEU A 51 19.65 -9.26 15.24
N ASN A 52 20.67 -9.83 14.62
CA ASN A 52 20.54 -10.39 13.28
C ASN A 52 19.95 -11.80 13.41
N ASP A 53 18.72 -11.97 12.97
CA ASP A 53 18.01 -13.25 13.01
C ASP A 53 18.09 -14.05 11.69
N GLY A 54 18.97 -13.63 10.77
CA GLY A 54 19.16 -14.23 9.45
C GLY A 54 18.14 -13.77 8.40
N ALA A 55 17.28 -12.81 8.70
CA ALA A 55 16.36 -12.24 7.72
C ALA A 55 17.12 -11.47 6.64
N THR A 56 16.61 -11.54 5.41
CA THR A 56 17.10 -10.79 4.25
C THR A 56 15.96 -10.05 3.58
N ALA A 57 16.26 -9.06 2.74
CA ALA A 57 15.25 -8.34 1.98
C ALA A 57 15.45 -8.52 0.49
N ARG A 58 14.35 -8.56 -0.26
CA ARG A 58 14.33 -8.37 -1.71
C ARG A 58 13.38 -7.23 -2.08
N TYR A 59 13.62 -6.61 -3.24
CA TYR A 59 12.98 -5.35 -3.59
C TYR A 59 12.47 -5.35 -5.03
N PHE A 60 11.39 -4.65 -5.26
CA PHE A 60 10.92 -4.29 -6.59
C PHE A 60 10.61 -2.78 -6.64
N PRO A 61 11.12 -2.02 -7.62
CA PRO A 61 12.16 -2.38 -8.59
C PRO A 61 13.56 -2.38 -7.96
N SER A 62 13.72 -1.72 -6.79
CA SER A 62 14.99 -1.63 -6.06
C SER A 62 14.76 -1.14 -4.62
N ALA A 63 15.80 -1.17 -3.78
CA ALA A 63 15.72 -0.76 -2.37
C ALA A 63 15.30 0.72 -2.17
N SER A 64 15.59 1.60 -3.12
CA SER A 64 15.32 3.04 -3.00
C SER A 64 14.50 3.64 -4.15
N GLY A 65 14.33 2.91 -5.26
CA GLY A 65 13.60 3.37 -6.43
C GLY A 65 12.13 2.98 -6.41
N TYR A 66 11.37 3.58 -7.34
CA TYR A 66 9.98 3.24 -7.64
C TYR A 66 9.85 2.87 -9.10
N ALA A 67 9.01 1.89 -9.41
CA ALA A 67 8.47 1.71 -10.75
C ALA A 67 7.31 2.68 -10.97
N THR A 68 7.02 3.03 -12.21
CA THR A 68 5.85 3.79 -12.58
C THR A 68 4.83 2.84 -13.19
N LEU A 69 3.65 2.75 -12.58
CA LEU A 69 2.47 2.10 -13.14
C LEU A 69 1.62 3.18 -13.79
N ALA A 70 1.20 2.97 -15.02
CA ALA A 70 0.40 3.90 -15.79
C ALA A 70 -0.75 3.16 -16.46
N TYR A 71 -1.97 3.65 -16.29
CA TYR A 71 -3.19 2.98 -16.70
C TYR A 71 -4.06 3.88 -17.58
N GLU A 72 -4.77 3.20 -18.51
CA GLU A 72 -5.92 3.72 -19.26
C GLU A 72 -7.19 3.11 -18.68
N ASP A 73 -8.08 3.90 -18.15
CA ASP A 73 -9.23 3.43 -17.37
C ASP A 73 -10.37 2.83 -18.22
N ASN A 74 -10.37 3.07 -19.53
CA ASN A 74 -11.32 2.49 -20.47
C ASN A 74 -10.78 1.30 -21.28
N TRP A 75 -9.55 0.84 -21.01
CA TRP A 75 -9.01 -0.32 -21.70
C TRP A 75 -9.92 -1.55 -21.54
N PRO A 76 -10.25 -2.36 -22.60
CA PRO A 76 -9.69 -2.28 -23.97
C PRO A 76 -10.51 -1.42 -24.95
N TYR A 77 -11.48 -0.63 -24.50
CA TYR A 77 -12.21 0.26 -25.37
C TYR A 77 -11.33 1.44 -25.81
N LYS A 78 -11.76 2.08 -26.90
CA LYS A 78 -11.01 3.19 -27.48
C LYS A 78 -10.96 4.37 -26.50
N ALA A 79 -9.74 4.81 -26.19
CA ALA A 79 -9.41 5.98 -25.39
C ALA A 79 -8.40 6.87 -26.13
N ASP A 80 -7.79 7.82 -25.48
CA ASP A 80 -6.74 8.71 -26.04
C ASP A 80 -5.34 8.09 -25.96
N TYR A 81 -5.18 7.01 -25.19
CA TYR A 81 -3.95 6.20 -25.06
C TYR A 81 -2.73 6.99 -24.58
N ASP A 82 -2.93 7.98 -23.73
CA ASP A 82 -1.84 8.79 -23.19
C ASP A 82 -1.29 8.24 -21.85
N MET A 83 -1.87 7.13 -21.35
CA MET A 83 -1.42 6.37 -20.19
C MET A 83 -1.28 7.23 -18.93
N ASN A 84 -2.24 8.12 -18.69
CA ASN A 84 -2.17 9.05 -17.58
C ASN A 84 -3.42 9.06 -16.68
N ASP A 85 -4.43 8.24 -16.95
CA ASP A 85 -5.69 8.19 -16.21
C ASP A 85 -5.47 7.91 -14.73
N ALA A 86 -4.56 6.99 -14.44
CA ALA A 86 -4.01 6.81 -13.09
C ALA A 86 -2.52 6.45 -13.19
N VAL A 87 -1.67 7.26 -12.58
CA VAL A 87 -0.22 7.03 -12.54
C VAL A 87 0.24 6.88 -11.10
N ILE A 88 0.79 5.71 -10.79
CA ILE A 88 1.23 5.34 -9.44
C ILE A 88 2.74 5.06 -9.44
N MET A 89 3.48 5.73 -8.58
CA MET A 89 4.84 5.32 -8.22
C MET A 89 4.74 4.17 -7.23
N TYR A 90 5.38 3.03 -7.53
CA TYR A 90 5.14 1.76 -6.86
C TYR A 90 6.42 1.04 -6.47
N ARG A 91 6.50 0.53 -5.26
CA ARG A 91 7.64 -0.23 -4.74
C ARG A 91 7.18 -1.32 -3.79
N ILE A 92 7.88 -2.45 -3.83
CA ILE A 92 7.68 -3.56 -2.88
C ILE A 92 8.99 -3.84 -2.15
N THR A 93 8.88 -4.16 -0.88
CA THR A 93 9.95 -4.73 -0.05
C THR A 93 9.42 -5.99 0.60
N GLU A 94 10.09 -7.11 0.37
CA GLU A 94 9.79 -8.38 1.04
C GLU A 94 10.88 -8.74 2.02
N ILE A 95 10.50 -9.26 3.17
CA ILE A 95 11.40 -9.81 4.17
C ILE A 95 11.34 -11.33 4.10
N LEU A 96 12.50 -11.93 3.92
CA LEU A 96 12.66 -13.37 3.80
C LEU A 96 13.41 -13.91 5.02
N LYS A 97 12.93 -15.04 5.52
CA LYS A 97 13.56 -15.79 6.59
C LYS A 97 13.42 -17.30 6.33
N ASP A 98 14.52 -18.05 6.43
CA ASP A 98 14.54 -19.50 6.21
C ASP A 98 13.86 -19.96 4.91
N GLY A 99 14.09 -19.23 3.81
CA GLY A 99 13.52 -19.52 2.49
C GLY A 99 12.02 -19.20 2.36
N LYS A 100 11.47 -18.44 3.28
CA LYS A 100 10.06 -18.01 3.27
C LYS A 100 9.94 -16.49 3.26
N VAL A 101 8.92 -15.97 2.60
CA VAL A 101 8.47 -14.58 2.78
C VAL A 101 7.67 -14.52 4.07
N VAL A 102 8.10 -13.69 5.00
CA VAL A 102 7.42 -13.50 6.30
C VAL A 102 6.65 -12.17 6.34
N LYS A 103 7.07 -11.22 5.53
CA LYS A 103 6.44 -9.90 5.42
C LYS A 103 6.62 -9.32 4.04
N SER A 104 5.60 -8.61 3.56
CA SER A 104 5.69 -7.73 2.40
C SER A 104 5.25 -6.31 2.77
N THR A 105 5.90 -5.32 2.19
CA THR A 105 5.50 -3.92 2.32
C THR A 105 5.39 -3.31 0.93
N ILE A 106 4.23 -2.76 0.63
CA ILE A 106 3.92 -2.10 -0.63
C ILE A 106 3.85 -0.59 -0.35
N ASP A 107 4.71 0.17 -0.99
CA ASP A 107 4.69 1.64 -0.95
C ASP A 107 4.18 2.18 -2.28
N GLY A 108 3.21 3.07 -2.23
CA GLY A 108 2.69 3.74 -3.41
C GLY A 108 2.49 5.24 -3.22
N ARG A 109 2.58 5.98 -4.34
CA ARG A 109 2.34 7.42 -4.40
C ARG A 109 1.56 7.76 -5.65
N LEU A 110 0.53 8.56 -5.51
CA LEU A 110 -0.25 9.03 -6.65
C LEU A 110 0.53 10.13 -7.39
N ALA A 111 1.04 9.79 -8.55
CA ALA A 111 1.84 10.69 -9.37
C ALA A 111 1.00 11.61 -10.24
N ALA A 112 -0.08 11.09 -10.86
CA ALA A 112 -0.99 11.87 -11.69
C ALA A 112 -2.38 11.21 -11.78
N VAL A 113 -3.40 12.01 -12.09
CA VAL A 113 -4.75 11.57 -12.47
C VAL A 113 -5.18 12.41 -13.68
N GLY A 114 -5.30 11.75 -14.84
CA GLY A 114 -5.71 12.35 -16.12
C GLY A 114 -7.14 12.04 -16.53
N ALA A 115 -7.80 11.12 -15.83
CA ALA A 115 -9.14 10.67 -16.15
C ALA A 115 -10.23 11.66 -15.78
N SER A 116 -11.28 11.72 -16.61
CA SER A 116 -12.58 12.30 -16.23
C SER A 116 -13.43 11.34 -15.40
N TYR A 117 -13.15 10.04 -15.47
CA TYR A 117 -13.79 9.02 -14.66
C TYR A 117 -13.04 8.82 -13.34
N ARG A 118 -13.74 8.25 -12.35
CA ARG A 118 -13.15 8.02 -11.05
C ARG A 118 -12.65 6.58 -10.93
N ASN A 119 -11.42 6.45 -10.52
CA ASN A 119 -10.72 5.19 -10.41
C ASN A 119 -10.28 4.92 -8.97
N GLY A 120 -10.50 3.69 -8.49
CA GLY A 120 -9.85 3.16 -7.32
C GLY A 120 -8.53 2.47 -7.69
N PHE A 121 -7.72 2.16 -6.69
CA PHE A 121 -6.48 1.41 -6.84
C PHE A 121 -6.38 0.33 -5.77
N ALA A 122 -6.08 -0.88 -6.20
CA ALA A 122 -5.89 -2.03 -5.32
C ALA A 122 -4.69 -2.87 -5.73
N VAL A 123 -4.26 -3.75 -4.84
CA VAL A 123 -3.22 -4.74 -5.12
C VAL A 123 -3.74 -6.12 -4.73
N ARG A 124 -3.81 -7.03 -5.71
CA ARG A 124 -4.07 -8.45 -5.48
C ARG A 124 -2.75 -9.18 -5.31
N LEU A 125 -2.70 -10.09 -4.37
CA LEU A 125 -1.62 -11.06 -4.22
C LEU A 125 -2.12 -12.41 -4.76
N PRO A 126 -1.80 -12.76 -6.03
CA PRO A 126 -2.25 -14.00 -6.62
C PRO A 126 -1.80 -15.22 -5.79
N ASN A 127 -2.70 -16.19 -5.66
CA ASN A 127 -2.51 -17.42 -4.88
C ASN A 127 -2.35 -17.23 -3.36
N LEU A 128 -2.49 -16.03 -2.83
CA LEU A 128 -2.48 -15.78 -1.38
C LEU A 128 -3.91 -15.79 -0.84
N ALA A 129 -4.28 -16.80 -0.07
CA ALA A 129 -5.56 -16.80 0.64
C ALA A 129 -5.61 -15.70 1.72
N PRO A 130 -6.72 -14.98 1.89
CA PRO A 130 -6.86 -13.95 2.93
C PRO A 130 -6.55 -14.46 4.35
N SER A 131 -6.85 -15.73 4.63
CA SER A 131 -6.55 -16.38 5.91
C SER A 131 -5.07 -16.56 6.21
N SER A 132 -4.20 -16.45 5.20
CA SER A 132 -2.74 -16.48 5.36
C SER A 132 -2.15 -15.15 5.77
N VAL A 133 -2.96 -14.09 5.75
CA VAL A 133 -2.58 -12.75 6.23
C VAL A 133 -2.82 -12.67 7.73
N ASP A 134 -1.79 -12.33 8.48
CA ASP A 134 -1.91 -11.96 9.89
C ASP A 134 -2.44 -10.52 9.98
N SER A 135 -3.76 -10.37 10.01
CA SER A 135 -4.40 -9.05 10.03
C SER A 135 -4.10 -8.25 11.30
N GLY A 136 -3.77 -8.93 12.41
CA GLY A 136 -3.39 -8.27 13.66
C GLY A 136 -2.05 -7.55 13.58
N ASN A 137 -1.13 -8.02 12.73
CA ASN A 137 0.19 -7.45 12.50
C ASN A 137 0.36 -6.80 11.12
N SER A 138 -0.69 -6.81 10.30
CA SER A 138 -0.74 -6.09 9.04
C SER A 138 -1.32 -4.70 9.24
N TYR A 139 -0.98 -3.77 8.36
CA TYR A 139 -1.42 -2.38 8.50
C TYR A 139 -1.53 -1.67 7.15
N MET A 140 -2.30 -0.60 7.15
CA MET A 140 -2.31 0.38 6.07
C MET A 140 -2.01 1.79 6.62
N LYS A 141 -1.35 2.60 5.81
CA LYS A 141 -1.14 4.02 6.09
C LYS A 141 -1.48 4.85 4.86
N HIS A 142 -2.11 5.99 5.08
CA HIS A 142 -2.26 7.06 4.11
C HIS A 142 -1.48 8.29 4.58
N ASN A 143 -0.61 8.82 3.73
CA ASN A 143 0.25 9.97 4.05
C ASN A 143 1.01 9.80 5.38
N GLY A 144 1.47 8.57 5.67
CA GLY A 144 2.18 8.22 6.88
C GLY A 144 1.30 7.99 8.12
N VAL A 145 0.00 8.23 8.06
CA VAL A 145 -0.95 8.02 9.16
C VAL A 145 -1.60 6.65 9.02
N PHE A 146 -1.68 5.89 10.11
CA PHE A 146 -2.38 4.60 10.14
C PHE A 146 -3.87 4.79 9.83
N THR A 147 -4.40 3.91 8.99
CA THR A 147 -5.81 3.76 8.66
C THR A 147 -6.22 2.32 8.87
N ASP A 148 -7.51 2.03 8.77
CA ASP A 148 -7.99 0.65 8.76
C ASP A 148 -7.37 -0.10 7.58
N LEU A 149 -7.06 -1.38 7.79
CA LEU A 149 -6.57 -2.27 6.74
C LEU A 149 -7.77 -2.67 5.86
N ASP A 150 -7.81 -2.12 4.66
CA ASP A 150 -8.87 -2.40 3.70
C ASP A 150 -8.50 -3.61 2.84
N MET A 151 -8.81 -4.80 3.34
CA MET A 151 -8.69 -6.07 2.62
C MET A 151 -10.08 -6.57 2.25
N GLU A 152 -10.34 -6.80 0.95
CA GLU A 152 -11.66 -7.22 0.45
C GLU A 152 -12.11 -8.53 1.09
N GLU A 153 -13.33 -8.54 1.62
CA GLU A 153 -13.94 -9.73 2.21
C GLU A 153 -14.53 -10.67 1.14
N GLY A 154 -14.59 -11.96 1.46
CA GLY A 154 -15.26 -12.96 0.64
C GLY A 154 -14.53 -13.31 -0.66
N ARG A 155 -13.27 -12.96 -0.81
CA ARG A 155 -12.42 -13.31 -1.96
C ARG A 155 -11.60 -14.57 -1.68
N SER A 156 -11.27 -15.30 -2.74
CA SER A 156 -10.34 -16.43 -2.64
C SER A 156 -8.88 -15.99 -2.50
N GLU A 157 -8.55 -14.80 -3.00
CA GLU A 157 -7.21 -14.20 -2.95
C GLU A 157 -7.22 -12.89 -2.15
N ALA A 158 -6.11 -12.57 -1.50
CA ALA A 158 -5.97 -11.34 -0.73
C ALA A 158 -5.88 -10.13 -1.68
N ILE A 159 -6.82 -9.20 -1.55
CA ILE A 159 -6.90 -7.95 -2.30
C ILE A 159 -6.93 -6.79 -1.31
N PHE A 160 -5.96 -5.90 -1.40
CA PHE A 160 -5.85 -4.72 -0.55
C PHE A 160 -6.23 -3.47 -1.35
N VAL A 161 -7.27 -2.77 -0.91
CA VAL A 161 -7.75 -1.53 -1.54
C VAL A 161 -7.01 -0.35 -0.94
N ALA A 162 -6.07 0.22 -1.69
CA ALA A 162 -5.32 1.41 -1.26
C ALA A 162 -6.18 2.68 -1.30
N ALA A 163 -7.10 2.76 -2.26
CA ALA A 163 -8.09 3.82 -2.34
C ALA A 163 -9.27 3.37 -3.21
N GLU A 164 -10.51 3.53 -2.76
CA GLU A 164 -11.70 3.31 -3.58
C GLU A 164 -11.88 4.39 -4.65
N ASP A 165 -11.35 5.58 -4.41
CA ASP A 165 -11.44 6.73 -5.29
C ASP A 165 -10.19 7.60 -5.16
N LEU A 166 -9.29 7.52 -6.14
CA LEU A 166 -8.06 8.29 -6.20
C LEU A 166 -8.33 9.80 -6.29
N THR A 167 -9.40 10.19 -6.98
CA THR A 167 -9.78 11.60 -7.14
C THR A 167 -10.16 12.22 -5.81
N SER A 168 -10.74 11.45 -4.90
CA SER A 168 -11.10 11.92 -3.55
C SER A 168 -9.88 12.17 -2.64
N LYS A 169 -8.70 11.70 -3.03
CA LYS A 169 -7.45 11.85 -2.26
C LYS A 169 -6.66 13.10 -2.61
N ILE A 170 -7.13 13.87 -3.58
CA ILE A 170 -6.46 15.06 -4.10
C ILE A 170 -7.39 16.27 -4.11
N ASP A 171 -6.79 17.45 -3.95
CA ASP A 171 -7.44 18.74 -4.18
C ASP A 171 -6.62 19.48 -5.24
N THR A 172 -7.13 19.54 -6.47
CA THR A 172 -6.42 20.10 -7.62
C THR A 172 -7.12 21.33 -8.18
N SER A 173 -6.32 22.37 -8.44
CA SER A 173 -6.73 23.53 -9.21
C SER A 173 -6.49 23.37 -10.72
N CYS A 174 -5.79 22.30 -11.11
CA CYS A 174 -5.54 21.95 -12.51
C CYS A 174 -6.76 21.23 -13.11
N ASN A 175 -6.86 21.24 -14.44
CA ASN A 175 -7.90 20.46 -15.12
C ASN A 175 -7.78 18.97 -14.80
N PHE A 176 -6.54 18.45 -14.80
CA PHE A 176 -6.17 17.13 -14.36
C PHE A 176 -4.95 17.21 -13.45
N TYR A 177 -4.89 16.35 -12.42
CA TYR A 177 -3.85 16.39 -11.42
C TYR A 177 -2.51 15.96 -12.01
N ARG A 178 -1.56 16.90 -12.08
CA ARG A 178 -0.15 16.70 -12.45
C ARG A 178 0.11 16.04 -13.82
N THR A 179 -0.82 16.09 -14.75
CA THR A 179 -0.66 15.53 -16.10
C THR A 179 0.03 16.50 -17.07
N SER A 180 0.10 17.78 -16.76
CA SER A 180 0.73 18.79 -17.62
C SER A 180 1.86 19.53 -16.90
N ASN A 181 2.83 20.04 -17.70
CA ASN A 181 3.93 20.84 -17.16
C ASN A 181 3.49 22.16 -16.51
N SER A 182 2.28 22.62 -16.75
CA SER A 182 1.71 23.81 -16.12
C SER A 182 1.14 23.54 -14.73
N CYS A 183 0.76 22.30 -14.44
CA CYS A 183 0.32 21.88 -13.12
C CYS A 183 1.52 21.61 -12.23
N LYS A 184 1.80 22.52 -11.30
CA LYS A 184 2.96 22.47 -10.39
C LYS A 184 2.59 22.03 -8.97
N GLU A 185 1.50 21.31 -8.81
CA GLU A 185 1.07 20.83 -7.50
C GLU A 185 2.05 19.80 -6.91
N SER A 186 2.17 19.81 -5.60
CA SER A 186 2.94 18.80 -4.86
C SER A 186 2.20 17.47 -4.84
N GLU A 187 2.90 16.41 -4.50
CA GLU A 187 2.30 15.10 -4.21
C GLU A 187 1.37 15.21 -2.99
N GLN A 188 0.16 14.69 -3.12
CA GLN A 188 -0.89 14.82 -2.09
C GLN A 188 -1.31 13.50 -1.47
N PHE A 189 -1.08 12.39 -2.16
CA PHE A 189 -1.48 11.08 -1.66
C PHE A 189 -0.38 10.05 -1.80
N SER A 190 -0.09 9.39 -0.70
CA SER A 190 0.75 8.20 -0.63
C SER A 190 0.11 7.15 0.26
N PHE A 191 0.40 5.89 -0.01
CA PHE A 191 -0.05 4.78 0.81
C PHE A 191 1.10 3.81 1.12
N GLN A 192 0.96 3.10 2.22
CA GLN A 192 1.81 1.98 2.56
C GLN A 192 0.94 0.84 3.08
N ILE A 193 1.10 -0.35 2.52
CA ILE A 193 0.43 -1.58 2.97
C ILE A 193 1.50 -2.52 3.51
N GLY A 194 1.48 -2.76 4.80
CA GLY A 194 2.34 -3.74 5.47
C GLY A 194 1.59 -5.03 5.68
N ILE A 195 2.03 -6.10 5.05
CA ILE A 195 1.41 -7.42 5.05
C ILE A 195 2.31 -8.36 5.84
N SER A 196 1.87 -8.77 7.01
CA SER A 196 2.49 -9.83 7.79
C SER A 196 1.80 -11.15 7.49
N LEU A 197 2.59 -12.23 7.40
CA LEU A 197 2.05 -13.54 7.07
C LEU A 197 1.93 -14.40 8.32
N SER A 198 0.87 -15.19 8.38
CA SER A 198 0.62 -16.16 9.46
C SER A 198 1.67 -17.27 9.43
N ASP A 199 1.81 -17.97 10.55
CA ASP A 199 2.52 -19.25 10.66
C ASP A 199 3.97 -19.31 10.13
N SER A 200 4.82 -18.37 10.46
CA SER A 200 6.21 -18.37 10.02
C SER A 200 6.45 -18.12 8.50
N GLY A 201 5.48 -17.58 7.79
CA GLY A 201 5.62 -17.17 6.39
C GLY A 201 5.34 -18.26 5.36
N ILE A 202 5.42 -17.87 4.09
CA ILE A 202 5.10 -18.69 2.91
C ILE A 202 6.40 -18.95 2.12
N SER A 203 6.59 -20.22 1.67
CA SER A 203 7.74 -20.60 0.87
C SER A 203 7.88 -19.72 -0.36
N THR A 204 9.10 -19.30 -0.68
CA THR A 204 9.42 -18.54 -1.90
C THR A 204 9.05 -19.28 -3.17
N ASP A 205 9.00 -20.62 -3.14
CA ASP A 205 8.63 -21.44 -4.31
C ASP A 205 7.12 -21.37 -4.65
N THR A 206 6.30 -20.96 -3.68
CA THR A 206 4.84 -20.84 -3.84
C THR A 206 4.34 -19.40 -3.67
N TRP A 207 5.22 -18.50 -3.29
CA TRP A 207 4.90 -17.09 -3.17
C TRP A 207 4.72 -16.45 -4.53
N THR A 208 3.85 -15.46 -4.62
CA THR A 208 3.63 -14.71 -5.86
C THR A 208 4.82 -13.81 -6.20
N ASP A 209 5.15 -13.72 -7.49
CA ASP A 209 6.23 -12.86 -7.94
C ASP A 209 5.86 -11.38 -7.90
N MET A 210 6.85 -10.53 -7.57
CA MET A 210 6.70 -9.09 -7.71
C MET A 210 6.66 -8.69 -9.21
N PRO A 211 5.84 -7.72 -9.60
CA PRO A 211 5.18 -6.70 -8.76
C PRO A 211 3.83 -7.10 -8.15
N TYR A 212 3.46 -8.37 -8.04
CA TYR A 212 2.11 -8.83 -7.73
C TYR A 212 1.14 -8.43 -8.85
N ASP A 213 -0.07 -8.07 -8.47
CA ASP A 213 -1.07 -7.59 -9.43
C ASP A 213 -1.71 -6.28 -8.92
N PRO A 214 -1.01 -5.15 -9.07
CA PRO A 214 -1.62 -3.85 -8.87
C PRO A 214 -2.55 -3.52 -10.04
N PHE A 215 -3.74 -3.02 -9.74
CA PHE A 215 -4.76 -2.70 -10.74
C PHE A 215 -5.61 -1.50 -10.33
N ILE A 216 -6.23 -0.87 -11.34
CA ILE A 216 -7.29 0.13 -11.12
C ILE A 216 -8.66 -0.49 -11.37
N PHE A 217 -9.69 0.11 -10.79
CA PHE A 217 -11.07 -0.29 -10.96
C PHE A 217 -11.98 0.94 -10.94
N ALA A 218 -13.16 0.84 -11.57
CA ALA A 218 -14.12 1.94 -11.53
C ALA A 218 -14.63 2.18 -10.10
N THR A 219 -14.60 3.43 -9.64
CA THR A 219 -15.12 3.79 -8.32
C THR A 219 -16.60 3.44 -8.20
N PRO A 220 -17.03 2.71 -7.16
CA PRO A 220 -18.42 2.34 -6.97
C PRO A 220 -19.36 3.55 -6.95
N GLY A 221 -20.51 3.43 -7.61
CA GLY A 221 -21.55 4.49 -7.64
C GLY A 221 -21.29 5.61 -8.64
N TYR A 222 -20.19 5.58 -9.40
CA TYR A 222 -19.86 6.58 -10.40
C TYR A 222 -19.98 6.03 -11.82
N TYR A 223 -20.35 6.91 -12.74
CA TYR A 223 -20.37 6.65 -14.18
C TYR A 223 -18.94 6.47 -14.71
N HIS A 224 -18.75 5.49 -15.60
CA HIS A 224 -17.43 5.13 -16.10
C HIS A 224 -17.40 4.87 -17.61
N GLY A 225 -18.13 5.66 -18.37
CA GLY A 225 -18.13 5.58 -19.83
C GLY A 225 -19.38 4.90 -20.42
N GLU A 226 -19.64 5.21 -21.67
CA GLU A 226 -20.86 4.75 -22.39
C GLU A 226 -20.79 3.29 -22.84
N ASN A 227 -19.60 2.69 -22.87
CA ASN A 227 -19.41 1.30 -23.26
C ASN A 227 -19.55 0.32 -22.07
N LEU A 228 -19.78 0.84 -20.87
CA LEU A 228 -19.85 0.09 -19.62
C LEU A 228 -21.25 0.20 -19.00
N PRO A 229 -21.63 -0.68 -18.05
CA PRO A 229 -22.79 -0.46 -17.19
C PRO A 229 -22.73 0.93 -16.56
N LEU A 230 -23.89 1.50 -16.21
CA LEU A 230 -23.99 2.87 -15.71
C LEU A 230 -23.05 3.16 -14.52
N HIS A 231 -22.92 2.19 -13.61
CA HIS A 231 -22.02 2.27 -12.45
C HIS A 231 -21.33 0.90 -12.28
N PRO A 232 -20.26 0.62 -13.03
CA PRO A 232 -19.68 -0.73 -13.04
C PRO A 232 -19.01 -1.10 -11.72
N GLY A 233 -18.42 -0.13 -11.00
CA GLY A 233 -17.69 -0.42 -9.76
C GLY A 233 -16.63 -1.49 -9.96
N ARG A 234 -16.54 -2.44 -9.04
CA ARG A 234 -15.58 -3.55 -9.07
C ARG A 234 -15.78 -4.54 -10.24
N SER A 235 -16.86 -4.46 -11.02
CA SER A 235 -17.01 -5.24 -12.24
C SER A 235 -16.28 -4.63 -13.45
N TRP A 236 -15.49 -3.58 -13.25
CA TRP A 236 -14.58 -3.03 -14.24
C TRP A 236 -13.19 -2.85 -13.65
N GLU A 237 -12.22 -3.58 -14.18
CA GLU A 237 -10.84 -3.62 -13.70
C GLU A 237 -9.86 -3.52 -14.87
N VAL A 238 -8.75 -2.83 -14.66
CA VAL A 238 -7.63 -2.77 -15.60
C VAL A 238 -6.36 -3.20 -14.86
N HIS A 239 -5.84 -4.34 -15.26
CA HIS A 239 -4.70 -5.02 -14.67
C HIS A 239 -3.42 -4.81 -15.48
N LEU A 240 -2.29 -5.20 -14.90
CA LEU A 240 -1.05 -5.34 -15.65
C LEU A 240 -1.18 -6.45 -16.73
N PRO A 241 -0.36 -6.41 -17.80
CA PRO A 241 -0.36 -7.46 -18.82
C PRO A 241 -0.25 -8.86 -18.22
N ASP A 242 -0.95 -9.81 -18.82
CA ASP A 242 -0.98 -11.23 -18.45
C ASP A 242 -1.64 -11.54 -17.09
N GLN A 243 -2.24 -10.56 -16.43
CA GLN A 243 -3.03 -10.77 -15.22
C GLN A 243 -4.52 -10.98 -15.58
N ALA A 244 -5.14 -11.98 -14.97
CA ALA A 244 -6.56 -12.19 -15.09
C ALA A 244 -7.34 -11.23 -14.19
N PRO A 245 -8.58 -10.84 -14.54
CA PRO A 245 -9.42 -10.05 -13.63
C PRO A 245 -9.71 -10.82 -12.33
N THR A 246 -10.14 -10.08 -11.31
CA THR A 246 -10.53 -10.68 -10.03
C THR A 246 -11.92 -11.33 -10.12
N GLU A 247 -12.33 -12.02 -9.05
CA GLU A 247 -13.69 -12.61 -8.95
C GLU A 247 -14.79 -11.52 -8.89
N ALA A 248 -14.44 -10.25 -8.76
CA ALA A 248 -15.38 -9.14 -8.73
C ALA A 248 -15.75 -8.60 -10.11
N PHE A 249 -14.96 -8.93 -11.12
CA PHE A 249 -15.11 -8.46 -12.52
C PHE A 249 -16.35 -9.06 -13.21
#